data_ce8626ee1849cc734ac81ec8a483a78b
#
_entry.id   ce8626ee1849cc734ac81ec8a483a78b
#
_cell.length_a   1.000
_cell.length_b   1.000
_cell.length_c   1.000
_cell.angle_alpha   90.00
_cell.angle_beta   90.00
_cell.angle_gamma   90.00
#
_symmetry.space_group_name_H-M   'P 1'
#
loop_
_entity.id
_entity.type
_entity.pdbx_description
1 polymer ?
#
loop_
_entity_poly.entity_id
_entity_poly.type
_entity_poly.pdbx_seq_one_letter_code
_entity_poly.pdbx_strand_id
1 'polypeptide(L)'
;MGMHGGKLAARALKEAGVECIFTLSGGHVMAIYDGCLDEGIKVVDVRHEQAAVHAADAWSRLNPGKIGCAVLTAGPGVTDGVTGVANAWRANSPILVIGGQGPFNNLRRGSLQEMDHVGVMKPITKWADACYDTRRIPDYIELAIRHA
;
A
#
# COMPACT_ATOMS: atom_id res chain seq x y z
N MET A 1 -16.28 6.15 -18.04
CA MET A 1 -14.84 6.35 -17.77
C MET A 1 -14.17 4.99 -17.69
N GLY A 2 -13.03 4.78 -18.36
CA GLY A 2 -12.32 3.50 -18.29
C GLY A 2 -11.79 3.21 -16.88
N MET A 3 -11.61 1.94 -16.56
CA MET A 3 -11.08 1.49 -15.27
C MET A 3 -9.56 1.71 -15.24
N HIS A 4 -9.07 2.62 -14.41
CA HIS A 4 -7.63 2.87 -14.22
C HIS A 4 -7.07 2.03 -13.07
N GLY A 5 -5.74 1.94 -12.95
CA GLY A 5 -5.06 1.09 -11.97
C GLY A 5 -5.49 1.30 -10.52
N GLY A 6 -5.77 2.56 -10.14
CA GLY A 6 -6.27 2.86 -8.78
C GLY A 6 -7.64 2.23 -8.48
N LYS A 7 -8.55 2.21 -9.46
CA LYS A 7 -9.86 1.53 -9.31
C LYS A 7 -9.71 0.02 -9.24
N LEU A 8 -8.78 -0.56 -10.03
CA LEU A 8 -8.45 -1.98 -9.93
C LEU A 8 -7.90 -2.33 -8.55
N ALA A 9 -7.00 -1.49 -8.02
CA ALA A 9 -6.46 -1.67 -6.68
C ALA A 9 -7.55 -1.61 -5.61
N ALA A 10 -8.39 -0.57 -5.64
CA ALA A 10 -9.45 -0.40 -4.66
C ALA A 10 -10.47 -1.55 -4.69
N ARG A 11 -10.84 -2.02 -5.89
CA ARG A 11 -11.73 -3.17 -6.03
C ARG A 11 -11.12 -4.44 -5.44
N ALA A 12 -9.86 -4.74 -5.74
CA ALA A 12 -9.17 -5.89 -5.17
C ALA A 12 -9.07 -5.81 -3.64
N LEU A 13 -8.81 -4.61 -3.09
CA LEU A 13 -8.84 -4.37 -1.64
C LEU A 13 -10.23 -4.63 -1.05
N LYS A 14 -11.28 -4.16 -1.72
CA LYS A 14 -12.66 -4.38 -1.28
C LYS A 14 -13.04 -5.85 -1.27
N GLU A 15 -12.72 -6.57 -2.34
CA GLU A 15 -12.96 -8.01 -2.47
C GLU A 15 -12.20 -8.81 -1.40
N ALA A 16 -11.01 -8.34 -0.99
CA ALA A 16 -10.25 -8.90 0.11
C ALA A 16 -10.73 -8.48 1.52
N GLY A 17 -11.83 -7.71 1.61
CA GLY A 17 -12.43 -7.30 2.88
C GLY A 17 -11.76 -6.11 3.56
N VAL A 18 -10.95 -5.34 2.85
CA VAL A 18 -10.36 -4.10 3.39
C VAL A 18 -11.46 -3.04 3.51
N GLU A 19 -11.69 -2.54 4.72
CA GLU A 19 -12.71 -1.56 5.03
C GLU A 19 -12.18 -0.12 5.07
N CYS A 20 -10.90 0.02 5.40
CA CYS A 20 -10.23 1.32 5.41
C CYS A 20 -8.76 1.20 4.99
N ILE A 21 -8.24 2.29 4.45
CA ILE A 21 -6.80 2.46 4.22
C ILE A 21 -6.29 3.60 5.11
N PHE A 22 -5.07 3.45 5.62
CA PHE A 22 -4.37 4.48 6.37
C PHE A 22 -3.28 5.08 5.47
N THR A 23 -3.21 6.40 5.40
CA THR A 23 -2.38 7.04 4.37
C THR A 23 -1.98 8.46 4.76
N LEU A 24 -0.88 8.95 4.20
CA LEU A 24 -0.63 10.38 4.03
C LEU A 24 -0.70 10.69 2.53
N SER A 25 -1.44 11.74 2.19
CA SER A 25 -1.70 12.11 0.79
C SER A 25 -0.43 12.30 -0.02
N GLY A 26 -0.39 11.73 -1.22
CA GLY A 26 0.70 11.88 -2.17
C GLY A 26 0.29 11.57 -3.60
N GLY A 27 0.89 12.29 -4.56
CA GLY A 27 0.48 12.25 -5.97
C GLY A 27 0.50 10.86 -6.60
N HIS A 28 1.44 10.00 -6.21
CA HIS A 28 1.61 8.68 -6.81
C HIS A 28 0.50 7.67 -6.44
N VAL A 29 -0.31 7.96 -5.42
CA VAL A 29 -1.35 7.07 -4.91
C VAL A 29 -2.77 7.66 -4.96
N MET A 30 -2.91 8.90 -5.46
CA MET A 30 -4.22 9.57 -5.54
C MET A 30 -5.27 8.78 -6.32
N ALA A 31 -4.87 8.06 -7.36
CA ALA A 31 -5.78 7.22 -8.12
C ALA A 31 -6.38 6.07 -7.29
N ILE A 32 -5.69 5.62 -6.23
CA ILE A 32 -6.22 4.62 -5.30
C ILE A 32 -7.31 5.25 -4.44
N TYR A 33 -7.14 6.49 -3.99
CA TYR A 33 -8.17 7.19 -3.19
C TYR A 33 -9.46 7.37 -3.97
N ASP A 34 -9.36 7.76 -5.27
CA ASP A 34 -10.51 7.85 -6.16
C ASP A 34 -11.26 6.50 -6.25
N GLY A 35 -10.51 5.41 -6.43
CA GLY A 35 -11.09 4.07 -6.41
C GLY A 35 -11.70 3.68 -5.05
N CYS A 36 -11.08 4.08 -3.94
CA CYS A 36 -11.61 3.82 -2.59
C CYS A 36 -12.96 4.50 -2.37
N LEU A 37 -13.14 5.72 -2.88
CA LEU A 37 -14.44 6.42 -2.82
C LEU A 37 -15.53 5.65 -3.57
N ASP A 38 -15.23 5.13 -4.76
CA ASP A 38 -16.19 4.34 -5.55
C ASP A 38 -16.58 3.04 -4.85
N GLU A 39 -15.63 2.37 -4.20
CA GLU A 39 -15.82 1.07 -3.55
C GLU A 39 -16.28 1.20 -2.07
N GLY A 40 -16.44 2.41 -1.56
CA GLY A 40 -16.86 2.66 -0.17
C GLY A 40 -15.81 2.23 0.86
N ILE A 41 -14.52 2.28 0.49
CA ILE A 41 -13.40 2.07 1.42
C ILE A 41 -13.07 3.41 2.08
N LYS A 42 -13.02 3.44 3.40
CA LYS A 42 -12.69 4.64 4.16
C LYS A 42 -11.22 5.02 3.98
N VAL A 43 -10.95 6.27 3.61
CA VAL A 43 -9.59 6.83 3.58
C VAL A 43 -9.33 7.56 4.89
N VAL A 44 -8.35 7.08 5.66
CA VAL A 44 -7.95 7.67 6.95
C VAL A 44 -6.61 8.37 6.77
N ASP A 45 -6.67 9.71 6.74
CA ASP A 45 -5.48 10.54 6.58
C ASP A 45 -4.74 10.72 7.91
N VAL A 46 -3.42 10.66 7.85
CA VAL A 46 -2.51 10.84 8.98
C VAL A 46 -1.53 11.99 8.72
N ARG A 47 -0.66 12.32 9.67
CA ARG A 47 0.33 13.39 9.52
C ARG A 47 1.78 12.88 9.34
N HIS A 48 1.97 11.56 9.30
CA HIS A 48 3.25 10.91 9.03
C HIS A 48 3.01 9.45 8.59
N GLU A 49 3.74 8.95 7.63
CA GLU A 49 3.53 7.62 7.04
C GLU A 49 3.78 6.49 8.04
N GLN A 50 4.71 6.66 8.96
CA GLN A 50 4.89 5.73 10.07
C GLN A 50 3.60 5.55 10.87
N ALA A 51 2.84 6.63 11.11
CA ALA A 51 1.56 6.56 11.79
C ALA A 51 0.52 5.78 10.98
N ALA A 52 0.54 5.89 9.64
CA ALA A 52 -0.33 5.10 8.76
C ALA A 52 -0.07 3.60 8.94
N VAL A 53 1.21 3.19 8.94
CA VAL A 53 1.58 1.78 9.09
C VAL A 53 1.28 1.26 10.50
N HIS A 54 1.55 2.04 11.54
CA HIS A 54 1.16 1.66 12.92
C HIS A 54 -0.35 1.54 13.08
N ALA A 55 -1.13 2.41 12.41
CA ALA A 55 -2.59 2.30 12.42
C ALA A 55 -3.06 1.02 11.71
N ALA A 56 -2.45 0.66 10.59
CA ALA A 56 -2.72 -0.61 9.89
C ALA A 56 -2.37 -1.82 10.77
N ASP A 57 -1.23 -1.80 11.45
CA ASP A 57 -0.81 -2.83 12.41
C ASP A 57 -1.82 -2.97 13.55
N ALA A 58 -2.19 -1.86 14.19
CA ALA A 58 -3.19 -1.85 15.25
C ALA A 58 -4.57 -2.35 14.77
N TRP A 59 -4.98 -1.96 13.55
CA TRP A 59 -6.22 -2.43 12.95
C TRP A 59 -6.27 -3.95 12.84
N SER A 60 -5.21 -4.57 12.30
CA SER A 60 -5.13 -6.02 12.18
C SER A 60 -5.21 -6.73 13.53
N ARG A 61 -4.52 -6.20 14.54
CA ARG A 61 -4.51 -6.81 15.88
C ARG A 61 -5.87 -6.72 16.58
N LEU A 62 -6.60 -5.63 16.36
CA LEU A 62 -7.91 -5.39 16.96
C LEU A 62 -9.06 -6.06 16.20
N ASN A 63 -8.83 -6.50 14.96
CA ASN A 63 -9.83 -7.12 14.10
C ASN A 63 -9.32 -8.46 13.56
N PRO A 64 -9.30 -9.54 14.36
CA PRO A 64 -8.83 -10.85 13.93
C PRO A 64 -9.51 -11.31 12.64
N GLY A 65 -8.74 -11.80 11.68
CA GLY A 65 -9.20 -12.23 10.37
C GLY A 65 -9.36 -11.11 9.33
N LYS A 66 -9.08 -9.84 9.71
CA LYS A 66 -9.00 -8.72 8.77
C LYS A 66 -7.56 -8.26 8.62
N ILE A 67 -7.25 -7.63 7.49
CA ILE A 67 -5.94 -7.09 7.20
C ILE A 67 -5.95 -5.55 7.23
N GLY A 68 -5.05 -4.96 7.97
CA GLY A 68 -4.82 -3.51 7.96
C GLY A 68 -4.02 -3.13 6.72
N CYS A 69 -4.42 -2.06 6.05
CA CYS A 69 -3.82 -1.60 4.81
C CYS A 69 -3.28 -0.18 4.95
N ALA A 70 -1.99 0.02 4.66
CA ALA A 70 -1.39 1.33 4.53
C ALA A 70 -1.08 1.62 3.05
N VAL A 71 -1.37 2.83 2.61
CA VAL A 71 -1.09 3.30 1.23
C VAL A 71 -0.18 4.52 1.32
N LEU A 72 1.05 4.38 0.82
CA LEU A 72 2.13 5.35 1.00
C LEU A 72 2.59 5.88 -0.35
N THR A 73 2.92 7.16 -0.43
CA THR A 73 3.47 7.73 -1.66
C THR A 73 4.89 7.24 -1.92
N ALA A 74 5.44 7.51 -3.11
CA ALA A 74 6.76 7.07 -3.52
C ALA A 74 7.88 7.68 -2.65
N GLY A 75 9.03 7.03 -2.66
CA GLY A 75 10.28 7.52 -2.03
C GLY A 75 10.16 7.69 -0.53
N PRO A 76 10.27 8.93 -0.03
CA PRO A 76 10.21 9.20 1.41
C PRO A 76 8.92 8.68 2.06
N GLY A 77 7.79 8.68 1.36
CA GLY A 77 6.56 8.12 1.90
C GLY A 77 6.71 6.64 2.28
N VAL A 78 7.32 5.83 1.41
CA VAL A 78 7.60 4.43 1.72
C VAL A 78 8.67 4.30 2.80
N THR A 79 9.75 5.07 2.74
CA THR A 79 10.84 4.96 3.75
C THR A 79 10.42 5.43 5.13
N ASP A 80 9.56 6.45 5.23
CA ASP A 80 9.00 6.89 6.51
C ASP A 80 8.10 5.81 7.15
N GLY A 81 7.56 4.89 6.33
CA GLY A 81 6.79 3.73 6.81
C GLY A 81 7.63 2.57 7.34
N VAL A 82 8.95 2.53 7.07
CA VAL A 82 9.83 1.38 7.39
C VAL A 82 9.75 0.96 8.86
N THR A 83 9.78 1.91 9.78
CA THR A 83 9.70 1.63 11.23
C THR A 83 8.40 0.90 11.58
N GLY A 84 7.27 1.32 11.03
CA GLY A 84 5.99 0.68 11.25
C GLY A 84 5.94 -0.74 10.68
N VAL A 85 6.50 -0.95 9.47
CA VAL A 85 6.62 -2.28 8.84
C VAL A 85 7.49 -3.21 9.69
N ALA A 86 8.66 -2.74 10.13
CA ALA A 86 9.55 -3.52 10.98
C ALA A 86 8.89 -3.90 12.32
N ASN A 87 8.07 -3.01 12.88
CA ASN A 87 7.30 -3.30 14.08
C ASN A 87 6.25 -4.40 13.83
N ALA A 88 5.48 -4.30 12.76
CA ALA A 88 4.49 -5.32 12.39
C ALA A 88 5.17 -6.67 12.08
N TRP A 89 6.30 -6.65 11.36
CA TRP A 89 7.14 -7.83 11.11
C TRP A 89 7.55 -8.51 12.41
N ARG A 90 8.12 -7.77 13.36
CA ARG A 90 8.57 -8.31 14.65
C ARG A 90 7.42 -8.85 15.50
N ALA A 91 6.24 -8.28 15.35
CA ALA A 91 5.04 -8.66 16.07
C ALA A 91 4.24 -9.79 15.39
N ASN A 92 4.65 -10.26 14.20
CA ASN A 92 3.90 -11.19 13.36
C ASN A 92 2.47 -10.70 13.07
N SER A 93 2.29 -9.41 12.89
CA SER A 93 1.01 -8.79 12.59
C SER A 93 0.80 -8.73 11.07
N PRO A 94 -0.32 -9.25 10.55
CA PRO A 94 -0.58 -9.24 9.10
C PRO A 94 -0.97 -7.84 8.64
N ILE A 95 -0.15 -7.22 7.81
CA ILE A 95 -0.45 -5.93 7.18
C ILE A 95 -0.17 -5.96 5.69
N LEU A 96 -0.91 -5.16 4.94
CA LEU A 96 -0.62 -4.84 3.55
C LEU A 96 -0.09 -3.41 3.46
N VAL A 97 1.04 -3.22 2.78
CA VAL A 97 1.56 -1.87 2.46
C VAL A 97 1.65 -1.72 0.96
N ILE A 98 1.00 -0.70 0.42
CA ILE A 98 1.06 -0.33 -0.99
C ILE A 98 1.90 0.94 -1.11
N GLY A 99 3.05 0.84 -1.77
CA GLY A 99 3.92 1.96 -2.08
C GLY A 99 3.66 2.50 -3.49
N GLY A 100 3.52 3.81 -3.62
CA GLY A 100 3.47 4.47 -4.93
C GLY A 100 4.83 4.41 -5.63
N GLN A 101 4.82 4.62 -6.96
CA GLN A 101 6.01 4.75 -7.77
C GLN A 101 5.75 5.68 -8.95
N GLY A 102 6.80 6.29 -9.48
CA GLY A 102 6.73 7.07 -10.71
C GLY A 102 6.29 6.23 -11.92
N PRO A 103 5.89 6.86 -13.03
CA PRO A 103 5.46 6.15 -14.23
C PRO A 103 6.52 5.17 -14.75
N PHE A 104 6.10 3.98 -15.14
CA PHE A 104 7.01 2.92 -15.62
C PHE A 104 7.93 3.35 -16.75
N ASN A 105 7.43 4.14 -17.71
CA ASN A 105 8.22 4.66 -18.83
C ASN A 105 9.32 5.66 -18.41
N ASN A 106 9.27 6.17 -17.19
CA ASN A 106 10.28 7.05 -16.60
C ASN A 106 11.17 6.35 -15.56
N LEU A 107 11.05 5.03 -15.42
CA LEU A 107 11.86 4.26 -14.48
C LEU A 107 13.37 4.44 -14.75
N ARG A 108 14.15 4.72 -13.72
CA ARG A 108 15.59 5.03 -13.76
C ARG A 108 15.94 6.29 -14.56
N ARG A 109 14.99 7.23 -14.66
CA ARG A 109 15.21 8.53 -15.31
C ARG A 109 15.10 9.70 -14.35
N GLY A 110 15.14 9.45 -13.04
CA GLY A 110 15.04 10.47 -11.99
C GLY A 110 13.63 11.02 -11.85
N SER A 111 12.61 10.17 -11.94
CA SER A 111 11.22 10.53 -11.61
C SER A 111 11.14 11.05 -10.16
N LEU A 112 10.16 11.91 -9.90
CA LEU A 112 9.90 12.42 -8.56
C LEU A 112 9.81 11.26 -7.55
N GLN A 113 10.63 11.33 -6.50
CA GLN A 113 10.63 10.36 -5.39
C GLN A 113 10.93 8.90 -5.82
N GLU A 114 11.57 8.71 -6.99
CA GLU A 114 11.96 7.39 -7.45
C GLU A 114 13.03 6.77 -6.54
N MET A 115 12.80 5.54 -6.10
CA MET A 115 13.79 4.74 -5.40
C MET A 115 13.44 3.25 -5.44
N ASP A 116 14.37 2.39 -5.02
CA ASP A 116 14.15 0.95 -4.89
C ASP A 116 13.41 0.61 -3.59
N HIS A 117 12.10 0.80 -3.59
CA HIS A 117 11.24 0.47 -2.44
C HIS A 117 11.26 -1.03 -2.11
N VAL A 118 11.33 -1.89 -3.13
CA VAL A 118 11.36 -3.35 -2.95
C VAL A 118 12.62 -3.75 -2.20
N GLY A 119 13.78 -3.22 -2.60
CA GLY A 119 15.05 -3.47 -1.91
C GLY A 119 15.02 -3.03 -0.45
N VAL A 120 14.38 -1.89 -0.15
CA VAL A 120 14.25 -1.36 1.21
C VAL A 120 13.32 -2.23 2.06
N MET A 121 12.19 -2.69 1.51
CA MET A 121 11.15 -3.41 2.26
C MET A 121 11.42 -4.93 2.37
N LYS A 122 12.15 -5.51 1.43
CA LYS A 122 12.36 -6.95 1.35
C LYS A 122 12.88 -7.61 2.64
N PRO A 123 13.84 -7.02 3.38
CA PRO A 123 14.36 -7.64 4.61
C PRO A 123 13.38 -7.65 5.79
N ILE A 124 12.31 -6.88 5.75
CA ILE A 124 11.34 -6.69 6.83
C ILE A 124 9.91 -7.10 6.44
N THR A 125 9.76 -7.84 5.33
CA THR A 125 8.47 -8.34 4.84
C THR A 125 8.59 -9.79 4.40
N LYS A 126 7.49 -10.54 4.42
CA LYS A 126 7.42 -11.89 3.87
C LYS A 126 7.47 -11.90 2.35
N TRP A 127 6.93 -10.84 1.75
CA TRP A 127 6.89 -10.66 0.31
C TRP A 127 6.92 -9.15 -0.02
N ALA A 128 7.73 -8.77 -0.99
CA ALA A 128 7.78 -7.42 -1.53
C ALA A 128 8.13 -7.51 -3.01
N ASP A 129 7.32 -6.90 -3.86
CA ASP A 129 7.51 -6.89 -5.30
C ASP A 129 6.88 -5.65 -5.94
N ALA A 130 7.24 -5.35 -7.20
CA ALA A 130 6.76 -4.23 -7.96
C ALA A 130 5.86 -4.69 -9.13
N CYS A 131 4.66 -4.11 -9.20
CA CYS A 131 3.71 -4.39 -10.28
C CYS A 131 3.94 -3.43 -11.45
N TYR A 132 4.40 -3.95 -12.57
CA TYR A 132 4.67 -3.17 -13.80
C TYR A 132 3.56 -3.25 -14.86
N ASP A 133 2.53 -4.06 -14.65
CA ASP A 133 1.36 -4.17 -15.55
C ASP A 133 0.09 -3.83 -14.78
N THR A 134 -0.57 -2.75 -15.19
CA THR A 134 -1.82 -2.28 -14.58
C THR A 134 -2.89 -3.38 -14.48
N ARG A 135 -2.96 -4.27 -15.45
CA ARG A 135 -3.95 -5.36 -15.48
C ARG A 135 -3.71 -6.40 -14.39
N ARG A 136 -2.48 -6.49 -13.87
CA ARG A 136 -2.06 -7.43 -12.86
C ARG A 136 -2.10 -6.87 -11.43
N ILE A 137 -2.52 -5.62 -11.26
CA ILE A 137 -2.63 -5.02 -9.92
C ILE A 137 -3.49 -5.90 -8.98
N PRO A 138 -4.66 -6.41 -9.38
CA PRO A 138 -5.45 -7.29 -8.52
C PRO A 138 -4.69 -8.55 -8.09
N ASP A 139 -3.98 -9.21 -9.03
CA ASP A 139 -3.19 -10.41 -8.73
C ASP A 139 -2.10 -10.14 -7.67
N TYR A 140 -1.42 -8.98 -7.78
CA TYR A 140 -0.37 -8.59 -6.84
C TYR A 140 -0.92 -8.29 -5.45
N ILE A 141 -2.08 -7.64 -5.36
CA ILE A 141 -2.75 -7.37 -4.08
C ILE A 141 -3.19 -8.69 -3.44
N GLU A 142 -3.82 -9.59 -4.20
CA GLU A 142 -4.22 -10.90 -3.70
C GLU A 142 -3.01 -11.71 -3.21
N LEU A 143 -1.92 -11.72 -3.98
CA LEU A 143 -0.69 -12.43 -3.63
C LEU A 143 -0.08 -11.86 -2.34
N ALA A 144 0.00 -10.53 -2.22
CA ALA A 144 0.52 -9.88 -1.02
C ALA A 144 -0.31 -10.22 0.22
N ILE A 145 -1.65 -10.22 0.11
CA ILE A 145 -2.56 -10.58 1.20
C ILE A 145 -2.40 -12.04 1.62
N ARG A 146 -2.21 -12.95 0.66
CA ARG A 146 -1.95 -14.37 0.97
C ARG A 146 -0.64 -14.60 1.73
N HIS A 147 0.33 -13.71 1.58
CA HIS A 147 1.60 -13.76 2.32
C HIS A 147 1.51 -13.09 3.70
N ALA A 148 0.58 -12.17 3.89
CA ALA A 148 0.41 -11.48 5.16
C ALA A 148 -0.17 -12.40 6.24
#